data_28db95be8f1c749c5ffbc1ff4a4e2c92
#
_entry.id   28db95be8f1c749c5ffbc1ff4a4e2c92
#
_cell.length_a   1.000
_cell.length_b   1.000
_cell.length_c   1.000
_cell.angle_alpha   90.00
_cell.angle_beta   90.00
_cell.angle_gamma   90.00
#
_symmetry.space_group_name_H-M   'P 1'
#
loop_
_entity.id
_entity.type
_entity.pdbx_description
1 polymer ?
#
loop_
_entity_poly.entity_id
_entity_poly.type
_entity_poly.pdbx_seq_one_letter_code
_entity_poly.pdbx_strand_id
1 'polypeptide(L)'
;MSAFARMTGADARWNPEGLREDSEYRDLGLAAVTNGRIGAKHIRTLKPMAAPTGWHWHDMTAHYVFVLRGSLTFRFAGVAGDVTLRAGDGLSQPAGVPHNVIARSDDLEVIEINEPAAYGTWDLAEPPAPWT
;
A
#
# COMPACT_ATOMS: atom_id res chain seq x y z
N MET A 1 -9.90 -24.41 16.53
CA MET A 1 -8.58 -23.90 16.95
C MET A 1 -8.25 -22.66 16.14
N SER A 2 -7.79 -21.62 16.79
CA SER A 2 -7.38 -20.41 16.11
C SER A 2 -6.09 -20.64 15.32
N ALA A 3 -6.02 -20.08 14.11
CA ALA A 3 -4.80 -20.09 13.33
C ALA A 3 -3.75 -19.18 14.00
N PHE A 4 -2.50 -19.50 13.79
CA PHE A 4 -1.39 -18.78 14.39
C PHE A 4 -0.29 -18.58 13.34
N ALA A 5 0.20 -17.35 13.23
CA ALA A 5 1.33 -17.04 12.39
C ALA A 5 2.30 -16.10 13.11
N ARG A 6 3.58 -16.38 12.98
CA ARG A 6 4.64 -15.53 13.52
C ARG A 6 5.65 -15.26 12.41
N MET A 7 5.81 -13.99 12.06
CA MET A 7 6.79 -13.54 11.08
C MET A 7 7.88 -12.76 11.79
N THR A 8 9.09 -13.28 11.79
CA THR A 8 10.22 -12.61 12.43
C THR A 8 11.04 -11.85 11.40
N GLY A 9 11.71 -10.78 11.82
CA GLY A 9 12.63 -10.05 10.94
C GLY A 9 13.79 -10.92 10.45
N ALA A 10 14.25 -11.84 11.30
CA ALA A 10 15.36 -12.75 10.95
C ALA A 10 14.99 -13.74 9.83
N ASP A 11 13.72 -14.13 9.77
CA ASP A 11 13.20 -15.08 8.77
C ASP A 11 12.48 -14.40 7.62
N ALA A 12 12.66 -13.09 7.44
CA ALA A 12 11.98 -12.32 6.42
C ALA A 12 12.23 -12.89 5.01
N ARG A 13 11.17 -13.02 4.23
CA ARG A 13 11.21 -13.41 2.83
C ARG A 13 10.69 -12.24 2.01
N TRP A 14 11.60 -11.56 1.35
CA TRP A 14 11.28 -10.40 0.53
C TRP A 14 11.07 -10.79 -0.92
N ASN A 15 9.98 -10.30 -1.50
CA ASN A 15 9.62 -10.56 -2.89
C ASN A 15 9.71 -9.25 -3.69
N PRO A 16 10.63 -9.13 -4.66
CA PRO A 16 10.75 -7.94 -5.51
C PRO A 16 9.73 -7.92 -6.66
N GLU A 17 8.93 -8.97 -6.83
CA GLU A 17 7.97 -9.10 -7.93
C GLU A 17 6.55 -8.70 -7.54
N GLY A 18 6.39 -7.79 -6.58
CA GLY A 18 5.09 -7.28 -6.18
C GLY A 18 4.53 -6.24 -7.14
N LEU A 19 3.52 -5.48 -6.69
CA LEU A 19 2.80 -4.51 -7.50
C LEU A 19 3.70 -3.45 -8.13
N ARG A 20 4.73 -2.99 -7.41
CA ARG A 20 5.66 -1.96 -7.90
C ARG A 20 7.06 -2.54 -8.00
N GLU A 21 7.68 -2.38 -9.16
CA GLU A 21 9.02 -2.91 -9.43
C GLU A 21 10.14 -2.21 -8.66
N ASP A 22 9.88 -1.00 -8.16
CA ASP A 22 10.83 -0.22 -7.39
C ASP A 22 10.80 -0.51 -5.89
N SER A 23 10.02 -1.50 -5.49
CA SER A 23 9.80 -1.89 -4.10
C SER A 23 9.86 -3.41 -3.95
N GLU A 24 10.11 -3.87 -2.75
CA GLU A 24 9.97 -5.27 -2.41
C GLU A 24 8.98 -5.44 -1.26
N TYR A 25 8.35 -6.61 -1.20
CA TYR A 25 7.20 -6.89 -0.38
C TYR A 25 7.45 -8.10 0.50
N ARG A 26 7.03 -8.04 1.74
CA ARG A 26 7.09 -9.15 2.68
C ARG A 26 5.70 -9.39 3.26
N ASP A 27 5.17 -10.60 3.08
CA ASP A 27 3.90 -11.00 3.71
C ASP A 27 4.10 -11.12 5.22
N LEU A 28 3.16 -10.60 6.00
CA LEU A 28 3.19 -10.65 7.45
C LEU A 28 2.30 -11.77 8.03
N GLY A 29 1.75 -12.63 7.18
CA GLY A 29 1.06 -13.85 7.61
C GLY A 29 -0.42 -13.70 7.93
N LEU A 30 -0.98 -12.50 7.79
CA LEU A 30 -2.38 -12.26 8.18
C LEU A 30 -3.37 -12.90 7.22
N ALA A 31 -3.05 -12.98 5.92
CA ALA A 31 -3.92 -13.59 4.92
C ALA A 31 -4.16 -15.08 5.21
N ALA A 32 -3.12 -15.82 5.54
CA ALA A 32 -3.21 -17.25 5.82
C ALA A 32 -4.10 -17.55 7.03
N VAL A 33 -3.95 -16.78 8.11
CA VAL A 33 -4.71 -17.01 9.34
C VAL A 33 -6.13 -16.47 9.30
N THR A 34 -6.45 -15.60 8.33
CA THR A 34 -7.80 -15.06 8.14
C THR A 34 -8.52 -15.66 6.95
N ASN A 35 -7.97 -16.71 6.35
CA ASN A 35 -8.54 -17.36 5.16
C ASN A 35 -8.75 -16.36 4.01
N GLY A 36 -7.76 -15.50 3.79
CA GLY A 36 -7.77 -14.51 2.70
C GLY A 36 -8.59 -13.25 2.96
N ARG A 37 -9.15 -13.11 4.16
CA ARG A 37 -10.00 -11.95 4.46
C ARG A 37 -9.19 -10.66 4.60
N ILE A 38 -8.02 -10.73 5.24
CA ILE A 38 -7.19 -9.55 5.49
C ILE A 38 -5.75 -9.84 5.06
N GLY A 39 -5.15 -8.92 4.34
CA GLY A 39 -3.73 -8.95 3.98
C GLY A 39 -2.95 -7.93 4.79
N ALA A 40 -1.72 -8.28 5.16
CA ALA A 40 -0.78 -7.35 5.76
C ALA A 40 0.59 -7.61 5.18
N LYS A 41 1.28 -6.55 4.78
CA LYS A 41 2.62 -6.64 4.23
C LYS A 41 3.49 -5.49 4.66
N HIS A 42 4.78 -5.76 4.74
CA HIS A 42 5.83 -4.77 4.93
C HIS A 42 6.42 -4.49 3.55
N ILE A 43 6.45 -3.24 3.16
CA ILE A 43 6.94 -2.81 1.85
C ILE A 43 8.11 -1.89 2.08
N ARG A 44 9.21 -2.13 1.38
CA ARG A 44 10.38 -1.25 1.44
C ARG A 44 10.88 -0.91 0.04
N THR A 45 11.52 0.23 -0.07
CA THR A 45 12.04 0.75 -1.32
C THR A 45 13.30 0.02 -1.75
N LEU A 46 13.38 -0.38 -3.02
CA LEU A 46 14.57 -0.94 -3.64
C LEU A 46 15.38 0.10 -4.40
N LYS A 47 14.68 1.04 -5.07
CA LYS A 47 15.31 2.07 -5.90
C LYS A 47 14.46 3.33 -5.92
N PRO A 48 15.05 4.50 -6.26
CA PRO A 48 14.30 5.74 -6.30
C PRO A 48 13.08 5.67 -7.22
N MET A 49 12.07 6.46 -6.87
CA MET A 49 10.85 6.59 -7.66
C MET A 49 11.16 7.37 -8.94
N ALA A 50 11.00 6.72 -10.10
CA ALA A 50 11.30 7.35 -11.39
C ALA A 50 10.23 8.35 -11.80
N ALA A 51 8.97 8.10 -11.42
CA ALA A 51 7.82 8.92 -11.78
C ALA A 51 6.67 8.62 -10.83
N PRO A 52 5.65 9.50 -10.70
CA PRO A 52 4.42 9.17 -9.99
C PRO A 52 3.81 7.86 -10.52
N THR A 53 3.11 7.15 -9.65
CA THR A 53 2.47 5.87 -10.02
C THR A 53 1.40 6.05 -11.09
N GLY A 54 0.85 7.25 -11.21
CA GLY A 54 -0.36 7.49 -11.99
C GLY A 54 -1.61 7.17 -11.18
N TRP A 55 -2.74 7.61 -11.69
CA TRP A 55 -4.04 7.34 -11.08
C TRP A 55 -4.38 5.87 -11.22
N HIS A 56 -4.81 5.25 -10.09
CA HIS A 56 -5.23 3.86 -10.05
C HIS A 56 -6.18 3.64 -8.88
N TRP A 57 -6.91 2.51 -8.90
CA TRP A 57 -7.78 2.12 -7.80
C TRP A 57 -7.71 0.60 -7.59
N HIS A 58 -8.15 0.18 -6.42
CA HIS A 58 -8.19 -1.22 -6.02
C HIS A 58 -9.59 -1.59 -5.56
N ASP A 59 -10.02 -2.82 -5.81
CA ASP A 59 -11.30 -3.33 -5.33
C ASP A 59 -11.22 -3.80 -3.88
N MET A 60 -10.70 -2.94 -3.04
CA MET A 60 -10.59 -3.17 -1.60
C MET A 60 -11.80 -2.61 -0.85
N THR A 61 -12.15 -3.23 0.27
CA THR A 61 -13.16 -2.73 1.21
C THR A 61 -12.53 -2.02 2.40
N ALA A 62 -11.23 -2.25 2.64
CA ALA A 62 -10.43 -1.50 3.60
C ALA A 62 -9.01 -1.40 3.08
N HIS A 63 -8.37 -0.26 3.28
CA HIS A 63 -7.01 -0.01 2.84
C HIS A 63 -6.31 0.92 3.83
N TYR A 64 -5.27 0.43 4.48
CA TYR A 64 -4.55 1.15 5.52
C TYR A 64 -3.05 1.14 5.25
N VAL A 65 -2.40 2.26 5.50
CA VAL A 65 -0.95 2.35 5.42
C VAL A 65 -0.40 3.04 6.67
N PHE A 66 0.70 2.51 7.19
CA PHE A 66 1.45 3.10 8.31
C PHE A 66 2.91 3.25 7.89
N VAL A 67 3.45 4.46 8.01
CA VAL A 67 4.83 4.75 7.60
C VAL A 67 5.78 4.43 8.73
N LEU A 68 6.70 3.51 8.49
CA LEU A 68 7.75 3.12 9.42
C LEU A 68 8.97 4.03 9.30
N ARG A 69 9.28 4.47 8.07
CA ARG A 69 10.48 5.23 7.75
C ARG A 69 10.25 6.04 6.48
N GLY A 70 10.81 7.25 6.43
CA GLY A 70 10.73 8.09 5.25
C GLY A 70 9.41 8.84 5.14
N SER A 71 9.03 9.17 3.91
CA SER A 71 7.81 9.93 3.62
C SER A 71 7.14 9.44 2.34
N LEU A 72 5.82 9.69 2.28
CA LEU A 72 4.96 9.23 1.19
C LEU A 72 3.89 10.29 0.96
N THR A 73 3.69 10.70 -0.28
CA THR A 73 2.70 11.71 -0.65
C THR A 73 1.72 11.14 -1.66
N PHE A 74 0.44 11.23 -1.31
CA PHE A 74 -0.68 10.81 -2.14
C PHE A 74 -1.47 12.00 -2.66
N ARG A 75 -2.16 11.74 -3.75
CA ARG A 75 -3.29 12.55 -4.21
C ARG A 75 -4.49 11.62 -4.35
N PHE A 76 -5.62 11.99 -3.74
CA PHE A 76 -6.85 11.19 -3.78
C PHE A 76 -7.92 11.92 -4.58
N ALA A 77 -8.67 11.17 -5.39
CA ALA A 77 -9.82 11.72 -6.09
C ALA A 77 -10.85 12.22 -5.08
N GLY A 78 -11.40 13.41 -5.33
CA GLY A 78 -12.40 14.01 -4.44
C GLY A 78 -11.83 14.63 -3.16
N VAL A 79 -10.54 14.57 -2.92
CA VAL A 79 -9.87 15.17 -1.77
C VAL A 79 -9.01 16.34 -2.25
N ALA A 80 -9.23 17.52 -1.67
CA ALA A 80 -8.46 18.71 -2.02
C ALA A 80 -7.04 18.61 -1.46
N GLY A 81 -6.05 18.90 -2.32
CA GLY A 81 -4.64 18.95 -1.93
C GLY A 81 -3.98 17.60 -1.81
N ASP A 82 -2.70 17.64 -1.52
CA ASP A 82 -1.86 16.45 -1.36
C ASP A 82 -1.85 15.99 0.09
N VAL A 83 -1.75 14.67 0.28
CA VAL A 83 -1.69 14.05 1.62
C VAL A 83 -0.31 13.47 1.80
N THR A 84 0.48 14.04 2.71
CA THR A 84 1.83 13.58 3.00
C THR A 84 1.88 12.89 4.36
N LEU A 85 2.44 11.68 4.37
CA LEU A 85 2.68 10.91 5.57
C LEU A 85 4.18 10.82 5.84
N ARG A 86 4.56 10.89 7.10
CA ARG A 86 5.94 10.69 7.57
C ARG A 86 5.99 9.55 8.57
N ALA A 87 7.18 9.14 8.95
CA ALA A 87 7.37 8.06 9.92
C ALA A 87 6.51 8.28 11.16
N GLY A 88 5.72 7.27 11.54
CA GLY A 88 4.77 7.34 12.64
C GLY A 88 3.35 7.74 12.24
N ASP A 89 3.14 8.16 10.99
CA ASP A 89 1.80 8.51 10.51
C ASP A 89 1.10 7.30 9.91
N GLY A 90 -0.21 7.20 10.15
CA GLY A 90 -1.07 6.20 9.55
C GLY A 90 -2.22 6.85 8.80
N LEU A 91 -2.70 6.16 7.77
CA LEU A 91 -3.82 6.62 6.96
C LEU A 91 -4.73 5.46 6.61
N SER A 92 -6.00 5.57 7.00
CA SER A 92 -7.05 4.72 6.44
C SER A 92 -7.48 5.36 5.13
N GLN A 93 -7.14 4.74 4.02
CA GLN A 93 -7.45 5.26 2.71
C GLN A 93 -8.91 5.03 2.36
N PRO A 94 -9.56 5.94 1.62
CA PRO A 94 -10.92 5.69 1.15
C PRO A 94 -10.92 4.50 0.19
N ALA A 95 -11.59 3.42 0.58
CA ALA A 95 -11.61 2.18 -0.18
C ALA A 95 -12.23 2.38 -1.57
N GLY A 96 -11.59 1.81 -2.58
CA GLY A 96 -12.07 1.89 -3.96
C GLY A 96 -11.91 3.24 -4.65
N VAL A 97 -11.39 4.24 -3.96
CA VAL A 97 -11.23 5.59 -4.53
C VAL A 97 -9.92 5.69 -5.31
N PRO A 98 -9.94 6.24 -6.52
CA PRO A 98 -8.73 6.46 -7.30
C PRO A 98 -7.73 7.33 -6.56
N HIS A 99 -6.48 6.95 -6.62
CA HIS A 99 -5.37 7.67 -5.99
C HIS A 99 -4.11 7.59 -6.83
N ASN A 100 -3.17 8.46 -6.50
CA ASN A 100 -1.89 8.59 -7.20
C ASN A 100 -0.81 8.84 -6.14
N VAL A 101 0.22 8.01 -6.12
CA VAL A 101 1.40 8.27 -5.31
C VAL A 101 2.29 9.19 -6.12
N ILE A 102 2.41 10.45 -5.71
CA ILE A 102 3.11 11.47 -6.47
C ILE A 102 4.55 11.69 -6.03
N ALA A 103 4.89 11.31 -4.80
CA ALA A 103 6.26 11.41 -4.28
C ALA A 103 6.47 10.44 -3.12
N ARG A 104 7.69 10.01 -2.94
CA ARG A 104 8.15 9.27 -1.77
C ARG A 104 9.65 9.46 -1.59
N SER A 105 10.12 9.30 -0.35
CA SER A 105 11.56 9.27 -0.08
C SER A 105 12.17 7.94 -0.52
N ASP A 106 13.48 7.93 -0.77
CA ASP A 106 14.19 6.72 -1.21
C ASP A 106 14.33 5.67 -0.12
N ASP A 107 14.11 6.06 1.14
CA ASP A 107 14.18 5.18 2.30
C ASP A 107 12.80 4.77 2.84
N LEU A 108 11.75 4.99 2.06
CA LEU A 108 10.39 4.69 2.51
C LEU A 108 10.23 3.22 2.88
N GLU A 109 9.66 2.99 4.07
CA GLU A 109 9.16 1.68 4.50
C GLU A 109 7.78 1.86 5.11
N VAL A 110 6.86 1.01 4.74
CA VAL A 110 5.48 1.05 5.22
C VAL A 110 4.97 -0.33 5.60
N ILE A 111 3.98 -0.35 6.47
CA ILE A 111 3.08 -1.49 6.65
C ILE A 111 1.79 -1.16 5.90
N GLU A 112 1.31 -2.09 5.09
CA GLU A 112 0.03 -1.97 4.39
C GLU A 112 -0.90 -3.08 4.83
N ILE A 113 -2.14 -2.72 5.17
CA ILE A 113 -3.20 -3.66 5.53
C ILE A 113 -4.37 -3.43 4.59
N ASN A 114 -4.91 -4.50 4.04
CA ASN A 114 -6.01 -4.42 3.09
C ASN A 114 -7.00 -5.56 3.26
N GLU A 115 -8.24 -5.28 2.91
CA GLU A 115 -9.33 -6.24 2.87
C GLU A 115 -9.98 -6.17 1.48
N PRO A 116 -10.14 -7.28 0.75
CA PRO A 116 -9.57 -8.59 1.04
C PRO A 116 -8.06 -8.64 0.84
N ALA A 117 -7.43 -9.75 1.18
CA ALA A 117 -6.00 -9.93 0.99
C ALA A 117 -5.60 -9.91 -0.49
N ALA A 118 -6.39 -10.56 -1.34
CA ALA A 118 -6.20 -10.54 -2.78
C ALA A 118 -7.10 -9.49 -3.41
N TYR A 119 -6.53 -8.64 -4.27
CA TYR A 119 -7.27 -7.53 -4.90
C TYR A 119 -6.70 -7.25 -6.30
N GLY A 120 -7.54 -6.61 -7.13
CA GLY A 120 -7.12 -6.11 -8.43
C GLY A 120 -6.68 -4.65 -8.36
N THR A 121 -5.97 -4.22 -9.40
CA THR A 121 -5.54 -2.83 -9.59
C THR A 121 -5.86 -2.41 -11.01
N TRP A 122 -6.49 -1.25 -11.16
CA TRP A 122 -6.84 -0.68 -12.46
C TRP A 122 -6.26 0.71 -12.59
N ASP A 123 -5.52 0.92 -13.68
CA ASP A 123 -4.93 2.22 -13.98
C ASP A 123 -5.94 3.09 -14.73
N LEU A 124 -5.89 4.41 -14.46
CA LEU A 124 -6.72 5.42 -15.07
C LEU A 124 -5.85 6.56 -15.56
N ALA A 125 -6.19 7.17 -16.71
CA ALA A 125 -5.50 8.38 -17.17
C ALA A 125 -5.78 9.56 -16.24
N GLU A 126 -7.04 9.69 -15.78
CA GLU A 126 -7.51 10.71 -14.84
C GLU A 126 -8.62 10.11 -13.97
N PRO A 127 -8.91 10.69 -12.79
CA PRO A 127 -10.07 10.25 -12.02
C PRO A 127 -11.34 10.51 -12.81
N PRO A 128 -12.23 9.51 -12.94
CA PRO A 128 -13.51 9.72 -13.62
C PRO A 128 -14.48 10.53 -12.75
N ALA A 129 -15.52 11.11 -13.36
CA ALA A 129 -16.62 11.64 -12.59
C ALA A 129 -17.24 10.53 -11.72
N PRO A 130 -17.67 10.79 -10.47
CA PRO A 130 -17.79 12.10 -9.83
C PRO A 130 -16.54 12.62 -9.12
N TRP A 131 -15.42 11.95 -9.26
CA TRP A 131 -14.20 12.31 -8.50
C TRP A 131 -13.37 13.43 -9.14
N THR A 132 -13.73 13.87 -10.32
CA THR A 132 -13.04 14.98 -11.00
C THR A 132 -13.49 16.35 -10.51
#